data_eb436b2f7120dbbdfe3ca6084f9d2610
#
_entry.id   eb436b2f7120dbbdfe3ca6084f9d2610
#
_cell.length_a   1.000
_cell.length_b   1.000
_cell.length_c   1.000
_cell.angle_alpha   90.00
_cell.angle_beta   90.00
_cell.angle_gamma   90.00
#
_symmetry.space_group_name_H-M   'P 1'
#
loop_
_entity.id
_entity.type
_entity.pdbx_description
1 polymer ?
#
loop_
_entity_poly.entity_id
_entity_poly.type
_entity_poly.pdbx_seq_one_letter_code
_entity_poly.pdbx_strand_id
1 'polypeptide(L)'
;MSKPLFMRMPGQLFAKLTTPRIVGIIANMAALLVTRFKNVNPDGSILELVVWKLDAPVPPTGHCYKYRAVFVLNGQRVIGFDNERGKGDHCHLDGKEVAYTFVSVDQLVEDFIKAVAARRTS
;
A
#
# COMPACT_ATOMS: atom_id res chain seq x y z
N MET A 1 -6.26 -1.11 -20.61
CA MET A 1 -5.94 -1.05 -20.40
C MET A 1 -5.40 -0.45 -19.79
N SER A 2 -5.36 -0.02 -19.51
CA SER A 2 -4.93 0.59 -19.17
C SER A 2 -4.40 0.67 -18.02
N LYS A 3 -3.62 0.29 -17.78
CA LYS A 3 -2.93 0.56 -16.79
C LYS A 3 -1.88 1.44 -17.08
N PRO A 4 -1.81 2.16 -18.06
CA PRO A 4 -0.64 2.94 -18.41
C PRO A 4 -0.23 3.89 -17.34
N LEU A 5 -1.15 4.62 -16.79
CA LEU A 5 -0.77 5.57 -15.78
C LEU A 5 -0.17 4.89 -14.59
N PHE A 6 -0.80 3.83 -14.18
CA PHE A 6 -0.33 3.10 -13.04
C PHE A 6 1.01 2.45 -13.31
N MET A 7 1.18 1.90 -14.48
CA MET A 7 2.42 1.24 -14.80
C MET A 7 3.60 2.17 -14.77
N ARG A 8 3.39 3.42 -15.09
CA ARG A 8 4.48 4.36 -15.06
C ARG A 8 4.92 4.71 -13.67
N MET A 9 3.97 4.79 -12.74
CA MET A 9 4.33 5.16 -11.39
C MET A 9 5.29 4.18 -10.75
N PRO A 10 5.04 2.89 -10.83
CA PRO A 10 6.01 1.95 -10.28
C PRO A 10 7.39 2.12 -10.87
N GLY A 11 7.48 2.41 -12.14
CA GLY A 11 8.77 2.62 -12.75
C GLY A 11 9.49 3.81 -12.19
N GLN A 12 8.78 4.87 -11.96
CA GLN A 12 9.38 6.06 -11.38
C GLN A 12 9.79 5.82 -9.95
N LEU A 13 8.98 5.07 -9.21
CA LEU A 13 9.33 4.76 -7.85
C LEU A 13 10.58 3.90 -7.80
N PHE A 14 10.72 3.01 -8.74
CA PHE A 14 11.90 2.20 -8.83
C PHE A 14 13.14 3.04 -8.96
N ALA A 15 13.12 4.02 -9.82
CA ALA A 15 14.25 4.89 -9.99
C ALA A 15 14.62 5.54 -8.67
N LYS A 16 13.64 5.91 -7.89
CA LYS A 16 13.92 6.53 -6.60
C LYS A 16 14.47 5.54 -5.61
N LEU A 17 14.05 4.31 -5.69
CA LEU A 17 14.51 3.30 -4.75
C LEU A 17 15.96 2.95 -4.94
N THR A 18 16.54 3.26 -6.09
CA THR A 18 17.95 3.01 -6.30
C THR A 18 18.83 4.05 -5.67
N THR A 19 18.26 5.16 -5.19
CA THR A 19 19.01 6.19 -4.53
C THR A 19 18.97 5.97 -3.02
N PRO A 20 19.49 6.89 -2.23
CA PRO A 20 19.56 6.69 -0.78
C PRO A 20 18.23 6.27 -0.22
N ARG A 21 18.26 5.31 0.63
CA ARG A 21 17.06 4.77 1.23
C ARG A 21 16.65 5.62 2.40
N ILE A 22 15.36 5.68 2.63
CA ILE A 22 14.83 6.30 3.81
C ILE A 22 14.76 5.22 4.87
N VAL A 23 15.35 5.52 6.02
CA VAL A 23 15.35 4.60 7.15
C VAL A 23 14.48 5.20 8.23
N GLY A 24 13.62 4.39 8.81
CA GLY A 24 12.74 4.81 9.87
C GLY A 24 12.72 3.80 10.99
N ILE A 25 11.83 4.03 11.95
CA ILE A 25 11.63 3.11 13.07
C ILE A 25 10.15 2.79 13.14
N ILE A 26 9.84 1.50 13.08
CA ILE A 26 8.47 1.02 13.16
C ILE A 26 8.44 -0.16 14.11
N ALA A 27 7.51 -0.14 15.07
CA ALA A 27 7.40 -1.23 16.06
C ALA A 27 8.72 -1.51 16.76
N ASN A 28 9.47 -0.45 17.05
CA ASN A 28 10.79 -0.51 17.71
C ASN A 28 11.84 -1.24 16.89
N MET A 29 11.64 -1.30 15.58
CA MET A 29 12.60 -1.92 14.67
C MET A 29 13.03 -0.91 13.63
N ALA A 30 14.28 -1.05 13.17
CA ALA A 30 14.74 -0.28 12.02
C ALA A 30 13.91 -0.68 10.81
N ALA A 31 13.58 0.28 9.97
CA ALA A 31 12.74 0.04 8.81
C ALA A 31 13.37 0.69 7.59
N LEU A 32 13.34 -0.04 6.47
CA LEU A 32 13.82 0.46 5.19
C LEU A 32 12.62 0.72 4.30
N LEU A 33 12.57 1.90 3.70
CA LEU A 33 11.49 2.22 2.80
C LEU A 33 11.63 1.42 1.52
N VAL A 34 10.61 0.64 1.19
CA VAL A 34 10.60 -0.15 -0.04
C VAL A 34 10.00 0.66 -1.16
N THR A 35 8.83 1.24 -0.93
CA THR A 35 8.19 2.07 -1.93
C THR A 35 7.19 3.00 -1.26
N ARG A 36 6.95 4.11 -1.91
CA ARG A 36 6.02 5.11 -1.39
C ARG A 36 5.55 5.98 -2.54
N PHE A 37 4.24 6.19 -2.62
CA PHE A 37 3.74 7.20 -3.55
C PHE A 37 2.44 7.77 -3.03
N LYS A 38 2.12 8.94 -3.53
CA LYS A 38 0.85 9.59 -3.26
C LYS A 38 0.44 10.30 -4.54
N ASN A 39 -0.80 10.10 -4.94
CA ASN A 39 -1.33 10.73 -6.12
C ASN A 39 -2.66 11.38 -5.80
N VAL A 40 -2.77 12.66 -6.11
CA VAL A 40 -4.02 13.40 -5.94
C VAL A 40 -4.59 13.60 -7.33
N ASN A 41 -5.76 13.05 -7.55
CA ASN A 41 -6.40 13.08 -8.86
C ASN A 41 -7.19 14.38 -9.05
N PRO A 42 -7.50 14.74 -10.31
CA PRO A 42 -8.26 15.97 -10.54
C PRO A 42 -9.61 16.02 -9.85
N ASP A 43 -10.22 14.87 -9.60
CA ASP A 43 -11.50 14.83 -8.89
C ASP A 43 -11.35 14.92 -7.38
N GLY A 44 -10.13 15.12 -6.90
CA GLY A 44 -9.88 15.23 -5.48
C GLY A 44 -9.63 13.91 -4.78
N SER A 45 -9.79 12.79 -5.47
CA SER A 45 -9.52 11.51 -4.84
C SER A 45 -8.01 11.32 -4.67
N ILE A 46 -7.64 10.51 -3.69
CA ILE A 46 -6.23 10.36 -3.32
C ILE A 46 -5.89 8.88 -3.24
N LEU A 47 -4.81 8.50 -3.88
CA LEU A 47 -4.19 7.20 -3.68
C LEU A 47 -2.90 7.39 -2.94
N GLU A 48 -2.68 6.58 -1.92
CA GLU A 48 -1.46 6.66 -1.15
C GLU A 48 -1.02 5.27 -0.75
N LEU A 49 0.27 4.99 -0.88
CA LEU A 49 0.81 3.69 -0.54
C LEU A 49 2.20 3.86 0.03
N VAL A 50 2.49 3.12 1.09
CA VAL A 50 3.83 3.07 1.64
C VAL A 50 4.10 1.65 2.10
N VAL A 51 5.30 1.15 1.81
CA VAL A 51 5.73 -0.17 2.23
C VAL A 51 7.12 -0.05 2.84
N TRP A 52 7.26 -0.63 4.01
CA TRP A 52 8.53 -0.68 4.73
C TRP A 52 8.94 -2.14 4.90
N LYS A 53 10.24 -2.37 4.89
CA LYS A 53 10.78 -3.68 5.25
C LYS A 53 11.38 -3.60 6.63
N LEU A 54 11.03 -4.56 7.47
CA LEU A 54 11.46 -4.64 8.87
C LEU A 54 12.39 -5.82 9.05
N ASP A 55 13.11 -5.83 10.20
CA ASP A 55 14.00 -6.93 10.52
C ASP A 55 13.23 -8.19 10.90
N ALA A 56 12.04 -8.04 11.41
CA ALA A 56 11.22 -9.17 11.84
C ALA A 56 9.76 -8.87 11.62
N PRO A 57 8.92 -9.89 11.51
CA PRO A 57 7.49 -9.66 11.32
C PRO A 57 6.85 -8.99 12.55
N VAL A 58 5.77 -8.26 12.30
CA VAL A 58 4.92 -7.73 13.37
C VAL A 58 3.76 -8.70 13.51
N PRO A 59 3.72 -9.48 14.61
CA PRO A 59 2.71 -10.52 14.73
C PRO A 59 1.29 -9.97 14.68
N PRO A 60 0.34 -10.70 14.11
CA PRO A 60 0.45 -12.07 13.62
C PRO A 60 0.85 -12.18 12.16
N THR A 61 1.28 -11.10 11.53
CA THR A 61 1.79 -11.12 10.16
C THR A 61 3.03 -12.03 10.12
N GLY A 62 3.10 -12.89 9.10
CA GLY A 62 4.21 -13.81 8.97
C GLY A 62 5.33 -13.34 8.07
N HIS A 63 5.24 -12.13 7.55
CA HIS A 63 6.26 -11.56 6.68
C HIS A 63 6.84 -10.31 7.30
N CYS A 64 7.93 -9.82 6.72
CA CYS A 64 8.67 -8.71 7.30
C CYS A 64 8.31 -7.34 6.73
N TYR A 65 7.17 -7.21 6.08
CA TYR A 65 6.77 -5.93 5.51
C TYR A 65 5.71 -5.25 6.37
N LYS A 66 5.81 -3.94 6.47
CA LYS A 66 4.78 -3.12 7.07
C LYS A 66 4.26 -2.21 5.98
N TYR A 67 2.95 -2.20 5.75
CA TYR A 67 2.42 -1.44 4.63
C TYR A 67 1.10 -0.78 4.98
N ARG A 68 0.79 0.21 4.19
CA ARG A 68 -0.49 0.89 4.24
C ARG A 68 -0.78 1.44 2.86
N ALA A 69 -1.94 1.09 2.30
CA ALA A 69 -2.38 1.59 1.01
C ALA A 69 -3.82 2.05 1.18
N VAL A 70 -4.13 3.29 0.76
CA VAL A 70 -5.47 3.83 0.95
C VAL A 70 -5.93 4.55 -0.31
N PHE A 71 -7.22 4.45 -0.57
CA PHE A 71 -7.88 5.24 -1.59
C PHE A 71 -8.98 6.04 -0.91
N VAL A 72 -8.88 7.36 -1.04
CA VAL A 72 -9.81 8.29 -0.40
C VAL A 72 -10.66 8.92 -1.49
N LEU A 73 -11.97 8.86 -1.32
CA LEU A 73 -12.92 9.42 -2.27
C LEU A 73 -13.90 10.28 -1.49
N ASN A 74 -14.04 11.54 -1.90
CA ASN A 74 -14.91 12.49 -1.22
C ASN A 74 -14.60 12.59 0.27
N GLY A 75 -13.32 12.58 0.59
CA GLY A 75 -12.87 12.74 1.98
C GLY A 75 -13.00 11.49 2.83
N GLN A 76 -13.43 10.37 2.26
CA GLN A 76 -13.61 9.15 3.03
C GLN A 76 -12.73 8.05 2.46
N ARG A 77 -12.11 7.28 3.36
CA ARG A 77 -11.34 6.13 2.93
C ARG A 77 -12.31 5.03 2.51
N VAL A 78 -12.30 4.71 1.22
CA VAL A 78 -13.17 3.66 0.70
C VAL A 78 -12.42 2.35 0.46
N ILE A 79 -11.09 2.42 0.37
CA ILE A 79 -10.25 1.22 0.25
C ILE A 79 -9.06 1.40 1.14
N GLY A 80 -8.68 0.35 1.86
CA GLY A 80 -7.48 0.35 2.66
C GLY A 80 -6.90 -1.05 2.76
N PHE A 81 -5.59 -1.16 2.60
CA PHE A 81 -4.85 -2.40 2.82
C PHE A 81 -3.78 -2.09 3.84
N ASP A 82 -3.72 -2.84 4.92
CA ASP A 82 -2.63 -2.65 5.87
C ASP A 82 -2.45 -3.88 6.73
N ASN A 83 -1.40 -3.86 7.52
CA ASN A 83 -1.19 -4.87 8.54
C ASN A 83 -0.79 -4.15 9.82
N GLU A 84 -1.26 -4.66 10.93
CA GLU A 84 -0.93 -4.06 12.20
C GLU A 84 -0.84 -5.12 13.28
N ARG A 85 -0.11 -4.76 14.33
CA ARG A 85 0.10 -5.67 15.44
C ARG A 85 -1.22 -6.11 16.02
N GLY A 86 -1.37 -7.41 16.21
CA GLY A 86 -2.59 -7.96 16.78
C GLY A 86 -3.67 -8.27 15.78
N LYS A 87 -3.62 -7.69 14.58
CA LYS A 87 -4.64 -7.91 13.56
C LYS A 87 -4.13 -8.62 12.33
N GLY A 88 -2.86 -8.39 11.99
CA GLY A 88 -2.28 -8.99 10.80
C GLY A 88 -2.72 -8.29 9.52
N ASP A 89 -2.61 -9.00 8.43
CA ASP A 89 -2.94 -8.47 7.11
C ASP A 89 -4.45 -8.43 6.91
N HIS A 90 -4.93 -7.30 6.45
CA HIS A 90 -6.38 -7.17 6.20
C HIS A 90 -6.62 -6.03 5.22
N CYS A 91 -7.83 -5.97 4.68
CA CYS A 91 -8.21 -4.84 3.84
C CYS A 91 -9.62 -4.40 4.18
N HIS A 92 -9.89 -3.14 3.86
CA HIS A 92 -11.19 -2.52 4.04
C HIS A 92 -11.72 -2.15 2.67
N LEU A 93 -12.94 -2.56 2.38
CA LEU A 93 -13.60 -2.28 1.11
C LEU A 93 -14.96 -1.69 1.44
N ASP A 94 -15.10 -0.38 1.27
CA ASP A 94 -16.34 0.34 1.55
C ASP A 94 -16.92 0.01 2.93
N GLY A 95 -16.04 0.08 3.92
CA GLY A 95 -16.47 -0.12 5.30
C GLY A 95 -16.47 -1.55 5.78
N LYS A 96 -16.21 -2.50 4.90
CA LYS A 96 -16.14 -3.89 5.28
C LYS A 96 -14.70 -4.32 5.44
N GLU A 97 -14.38 -4.92 6.56
CA GLU A 97 -13.04 -5.46 6.78
C GLU A 97 -13.02 -6.92 6.37
N VAL A 98 -12.04 -7.28 5.53
CA VAL A 98 -11.87 -8.66 5.07
C VAL A 98 -10.43 -9.06 5.24
N ALA A 99 -10.21 -10.36 5.40
CA ALA A 99 -8.87 -10.88 5.48
C ALA A 99 -8.14 -10.66 4.16
N TYR A 100 -6.84 -10.42 4.25
CA TYR A 100 -6.02 -10.24 3.07
C TYR A 100 -4.80 -11.15 3.21
N THR A 101 -4.46 -11.85 2.15
CA THR A 101 -3.28 -12.70 2.14
C THR A 101 -2.17 -11.97 1.42
N PHE A 102 -1.17 -11.53 2.16
CA PHE A 102 -0.01 -10.86 1.58
C PHE A 102 0.89 -11.90 0.92
N VAL A 103 1.23 -11.70 -0.34
CA VAL A 103 2.09 -12.58 -1.09
C VAL A 103 3.43 -11.92 -1.36
N SER A 104 3.39 -10.69 -1.85
CA SER A 104 4.58 -9.92 -2.18
C SER A 104 4.20 -8.47 -2.30
N VAL A 105 5.22 -7.60 -2.31
CA VAL A 105 4.97 -6.18 -2.50
C VAL A 105 4.34 -5.93 -3.86
N ASP A 106 4.84 -6.60 -4.91
CA ASP A 106 4.27 -6.42 -6.24
C ASP A 106 2.81 -6.83 -6.27
N GLN A 107 2.47 -7.94 -5.63
CA GLN A 107 1.08 -8.39 -5.62
C GLN A 107 0.21 -7.44 -4.82
N LEU A 108 0.73 -6.91 -3.73
CA LEU A 108 0.00 -5.93 -2.93
C LEU A 108 -0.36 -4.70 -3.77
N VAL A 109 0.60 -4.18 -4.51
CA VAL A 109 0.37 -3.03 -5.36
C VAL A 109 -0.69 -3.35 -6.40
N GLU A 110 -0.59 -4.52 -7.03
CA GLU A 110 -1.58 -4.93 -8.01
C GLU A 110 -2.96 -5.06 -7.43
N ASP A 111 -3.05 -5.71 -6.27
CA ASP A 111 -4.35 -5.90 -5.62
C ASP A 111 -4.98 -4.57 -5.25
N PHE A 112 -4.17 -3.64 -4.76
CA PHE A 112 -4.64 -2.31 -4.41
C PHE A 112 -5.19 -1.60 -5.65
N ILE A 113 -4.42 -1.61 -6.73
CA ILE A 113 -4.85 -0.91 -7.93
C ILE A 113 -6.10 -1.54 -8.53
N LYS A 114 -6.20 -2.85 -8.50
CA LYS A 114 -7.41 -3.52 -8.98
C LYS A 114 -8.63 -3.11 -8.16
N ALA A 115 -8.46 -3.03 -6.85
CA ALA A 115 -9.56 -2.63 -5.98
C ALA A 115 -9.98 -1.19 -6.28
N VAL A 116 -9.01 -0.30 -6.49
CA VAL A 116 -9.31 1.09 -6.81
C VAL A 116 -10.05 1.17 -8.15
N ALA A 117 -9.57 0.45 -9.17
CA ALA A 117 -10.21 0.47 -10.48
C ALA A 117 -11.64 -0.05 -10.40
N ALA A 118 -11.85 -1.12 -9.68
CA ALA A 118 -13.19 -1.69 -9.53
C ALA A 118 -14.12 -0.70 -8.83
N ARG A 119 -13.61 -0.01 -7.81
CA ARG A 119 -14.43 0.93 -7.07
C ARG A 119 -14.80 2.15 -7.93
N ARG A 120 -13.86 2.60 -8.79
CA ARG A 120 -14.12 3.77 -9.61
C ARG A 120 -15.10 3.50 -10.74
N THR A 121 -15.27 2.26 -11.13
CA THR A 121 -16.19 1.91 -12.21
C THR A 121 -17.54 1.42 -11.70
N SER A 122 -17.72 1.34 -10.40
CA SER A 122 -18.98 0.83 -9.84
C SER A 122 -19.97 1.92 -9.54
#